data_1b977aad34e35a33d126c0b35200a3d5
#
_entry.id   1b977aad34e35a33d126c0b35200a3d5
#
_cell.length_a   1.000
_cell.length_b   1.000
_cell.length_c   1.000
_cell.angle_alpha   90.00
_cell.angle_beta   90.00
_cell.angle_gamma   90.00
#
_symmetry.space_group_name_H-M   'P 1'
#
loop_
_entity.id
_entity.type
_entity.pdbx_description
1 polymer ?
#
loop_
_entity_poly.entity_id
_entity_poly.type
_entity_poly.pdbx_seq_one_letter_code
_entity_poly.pdbx_strand_id
1 'polypeptide(L)'
;CGTHGGRPWADGLQGNSNMFANMASQSIEVIETEQPMQILCYEFVPDRAGPGKFRGGAPFRRDYRFLEREAVLQVRSDRHKIRPYGLYGGYPGKASANTMNPGTENRPLESKLTMNIEHGTVFRHELAGGGGWGDPLERDPEKVLTDVRNELVSAASAFADYGVVVDTAGWSVDGAATE
;
A
#
# COMPACT_ATOMS: atom_id res chain seq x y z
N CYS A 1 -2.87 10.05 -6.05
CA CYS A 1 -2.25 8.83 -6.58
C CYS A 1 -2.86 7.64 -5.89
N GLY A 2 -2.83 6.48 -6.50
CA GLY A 2 -3.47 5.28 -6.00
C GLY A 2 -2.75 4.01 -6.46
N THR A 3 -3.47 2.93 -6.47
CA THR A 3 -3.03 1.64 -6.99
C THR A 3 -4.06 1.15 -7.99
N HIS A 4 -3.64 0.39 -8.98
CA HIS A 4 -4.55 -0.21 -9.93
C HIS A 4 -4.95 -1.61 -9.46
N GLY A 5 -6.17 -2.04 -9.78
CA GLY A 5 -6.60 -3.42 -9.60
C GLY A 5 -5.86 -4.38 -10.53
N GLY A 6 -5.87 -5.67 -10.19
CA GLY A 6 -5.44 -6.75 -11.07
C GLY A 6 -6.25 -6.75 -12.38
N ARG A 7 -5.62 -7.21 -13.46
CA ARG A 7 -6.20 -7.29 -14.80
C ARG A 7 -6.25 -8.74 -15.27
N PRO A 8 -7.06 -9.10 -16.26
CA PRO A 8 -7.15 -10.48 -16.75
C PRO A 8 -5.83 -11.10 -17.24
N TRP A 9 -4.80 -10.30 -17.45
CA TRP A 9 -3.51 -10.71 -18.01
C TRP A 9 -2.28 -10.21 -17.24
N ALA A 10 -2.46 -9.37 -16.19
CA ALA A 10 -1.34 -8.80 -15.44
C ALA A 10 -1.76 -8.29 -14.07
N ASP A 11 -0.81 -8.24 -13.16
CA ASP A 11 -0.94 -7.61 -11.87
C ASP A 11 -1.27 -6.12 -11.98
N GLY A 12 -1.88 -5.58 -10.94
CA GLY A 12 -2.15 -4.15 -10.80
C GLY A 12 -0.84 -3.35 -10.68
N LEU A 13 -0.83 -2.16 -11.28
CA LEU A 13 0.30 -1.25 -11.16
C LEU A 13 0.38 -0.67 -9.75
N GLN A 14 1.59 -0.64 -9.21
CA GLN A 14 1.89 -0.20 -7.85
C GLN A 14 2.11 1.30 -7.81
N GLY A 15 1.54 1.97 -6.81
CA GLY A 15 1.80 3.38 -6.53
C GLY A 15 1.58 4.34 -7.70
N ASN A 16 0.80 3.95 -8.69
CA ASN A 16 0.60 4.73 -9.91
C ASN A 16 -0.55 5.73 -9.77
N SER A 17 -0.50 6.79 -10.56
CA SER A 17 -1.60 7.74 -10.68
C SER A 17 -2.68 7.22 -11.63
N ASN A 18 -3.89 7.77 -11.55
CA ASN A 18 -4.88 7.52 -12.58
C ASN A 18 -4.46 8.14 -13.91
N MET A 19 -4.93 7.56 -15.02
CA MET A 19 -4.53 7.98 -16.37
C MET A 19 -4.94 9.41 -16.74
N PHE A 20 -5.91 9.99 -16.03
CA PHE A 20 -6.39 11.34 -16.30
C PHE A 20 -5.62 12.42 -15.55
N ALA A 21 -4.90 12.05 -14.49
CA ALA A 21 -4.22 13.03 -13.65
C ALA A 21 -2.90 13.50 -14.24
N ASN A 22 -2.22 12.68 -15.04
CA ASN A 22 -0.90 12.95 -15.62
C ASN A 22 0.08 13.57 -14.61
N MET A 23 0.12 12.99 -13.39
CA MET A 23 0.90 13.51 -12.27
C MET A 23 2.06 12.58 -11.96
N ALA A 24 3.22 13.19 -11.69
CA ALA A 24 4.35 12.54 -11.06
C ALA A 24 4.48 13.00 -9.60
N SER A 25 5.03 12.17 -8.74
CA SER A 25 5.44 12.62 -7.40
C SER A 25 6.70 13.48 -7.54
N GLN A 26 6.75 14.59 -6.80
CA GLN A 26 8.01 15.28 -6.57
C GLN A 26 8.98 14.37 -5.83
N SER A 27 10.27 14.55 -6.09
CA SER A 27 11.29 13.85 -5.29
C SER A 27 11.27 14.36 -3.84
N ILE A 28 11.74 13.52 -2.93
CA ILE A 28 11.78 13.85 -1.49
C ILE A 28 12.63 15.11 -1.26
N GLU A 29 13.77 15.19 -1.93
CA GLU A 29 14.73 16.28 -1.83
C GLU A 29 14.10 17.63 -2.21
N VAL A 30 13.29 17.65 -3.28
CA VAL A 30 12.57 18.87 -3.70
C VAL A 30 11.52 19.26 -2.65
N ILE A 31 10.75 18.29 -2.16
CA ILE A 31 9.74 18.56 -1.13
C ILE A 31 10.39 19.16 0.12
N GLU A 32 11.47 18.56 0.62
CA GLU A 32 12.16 19.00 1.83
C GLU A 32 12.91 20.33 1.66
N THR A 33 13.28 20.68 0.43
CA THR A 33 13.92 21.97 0.12
C THR A 33 12.89 23.10 0.02
N GLU A 34 11.73 22.83 -0.56
CA GLU A 34 10.71 23.86 -0.84
C GLU A 34 9.69 24.02 0.28
N GLN A 35 9.50 22.98 1.11
CA GLN A 35 8.47 22.93 2.15
C GLN A 35 9.10 22.70 3.53
N PRO A 36 8.59 23.33 4.59
CA PRO A 36 9.08 23.08 5.96
C PRO A 36 8.57 21.74 6.50
N MET A 37 8.93 20.67 5.84
CA MET A 37 8.57 19.30 6.23
C MET A 37 9.70 18.33 5.91
N GLN A 38 9.68 17.18 6.57
CA GLN A 38 10.59 16.07 6.36
C GLN A 38 9.81 14.81 6.05
N ILE A 39 10.27 14.03 5.07
CA ILE A 39 9.70 12.73 4.74
C ILE A 39 10.45 11.65 5.51
N LEU A 40 9.80 11.08 6.52
CA LEU A 40 10.41 10.05 7.37
C LEU A 40 10.35 8.66 6.76
N CYS A 41 9.36 8.44 5.90
CA CYS A 41 9.13 7.14 5.28
C CYS A 41 8.43 7.33 3.93
N TYR A 42 8.86 6.58 2.93
CA TYR A 42 8.17 6.44 1.66
C TYR A 42 8.45 5.04 1.11
N GLU A 43 7.51 4.12 1.28
CA GLU A 43 7.70 2.70 0.97
C GLU A 43 6.39 2.06 0.47
N PHE A 44 6.49 0.92 -0.18
CA PHE A 44 5.34 0.04 -0.40
C PHE A 44 4.97 -0.66 0.92
N VAL A 45 3.66 -0.91 1.09
CA VAL A 45 3.16 -1.58 2.29
C VAL A 45 2.77 -3.02 1.93
N PRO A 46 3.47 -4.03 2.47
CA PRO A 46 3.16 -5.43 2.19
C PRO A 46 1.75 -5.81 2.64
N ASP A 47 1.21 -6.88 2.06
CA ASP A 47 -0.08 -7.52 2.42
C ASP A 47 -1.31 -6.59 2.32
N ARG A 48 -1.21 -5.49 1.60
CA ARG A 48 -2.32 -4.56 1.44
C ARG A 48 -2.97 -4.57 0.06
N ALA A 49 -2.31 -5.16 -0.93
CA ALA A 49 -2.91 -5.45 -2.23
C ALA A 49 -3.94 -6.58 -2.12
N GLY A 50 -5.00 -6.52 -2.90
CA GLY A 50 -6.00 -7.59 -2.97
C GLY A 50 -5.41 -8.84 -3.63
N PRO A 51 -5.47 -10.01 -2.97
CA PRO A 51 -5.07 -11.28 -3.56
C PRO A 51 -5.89 -11.64 -4.80
N GLY A 52 -5.28 -12.36 -5.73
CA GLY A 52 -5.92 -12.85 -6.95
C GLY A 52 -4.91 -13.58 -7.83
N LYS A 53 -5.38 -14.30 -8.85
CA LYS A 53 -4.53 -14.86 -9.91
C LYS A 53 -3.59 -13.78 -10.47
N PHE A 54 -4.15 -12.58 -10.62
CA PHE A 54 -3.40 -11.34 -10.81
C PHE A 54 -3.66 -10.42 -9.63
N ARG A 55 -2.63 -10.20 -8.83
CA ARG A 55 -2.68 -9.39 -7.61
C ARG A 55 -3.00 -7.93 -7.94
N GLY A 56 -3.72 -7.26 -7.05
CA GLY A 56 -3.86 -5.81 -7.07
C GLY A 56 -2.50 -5.12 -6.88
N GLY A 57 -2.41 -3.86 -7.24
CA GLY A 57 -1.23 -3.05 -7.00
C GLY A 57 -0.98 -2.84 -5.50
N ALA A 58 0.27 -2.92 -5.08
CA ALA A 58 0.67 -2.61 -3.71
C ALA A 58 0.59 -1.09 -3.47
N PRO A 59 -0.02 -0.65 -2.38
CA PRO A 59 -0.05 0.75 -2.01
C PRO A 59 1.27 1.17 -1.37
N PHE A 60 1.52 2.46 -1.34
CA PHE A 60 2.61 3.01 -0.55
C PHE A 60 2.07 3.76 0.67
N ARG A 61 2.92 3.92 1.68
CA ARG A 61 2.75 4.85 2.77
C ARG A 61 3.77 5.97 2.69
N ARG A 62 3.40 7.10 3.27
CA ARG A 62 4.29 8.23 3.41
C ARG A 62 4.06 8.86 4.78
N ASP A 63 5.16 9.10 5.50
CA ASP A 63 5.17 9.77 6.79
C ASP A 63 5.78 11.14 6.63
N TYR A 64 5.03 12.17 7.00
CA TYR A 64 5.42 13.58 6.93
C TYR A 64 5.61 14.13 8.33
N ARG A 65 6.81 14.65 8.65
CA ARG A 65 7.04 15.44 9.85
C ARG A 65 6.98 16.92 9.49
N PHE A 66 6.19 17.68 10.21
CA PHE A 66 6.06 19.12 10.01
C PHE A 66 7.09 19.88 10.86
N LEU A 67 7.78 20.83 10.24
CA LEU A 67 8.89 21.58 10.85
C LEU A 67 8.53 23.02 11.16
N GLU A 68 7.40 23.54 10.65
CA GLU A 68 6.88 24.85 11.04
C GLU A 68 6.33 24.84 12.47
N ARG A 69 6.36 26.00 13.11
CA ARG A 69 5.81 26.18 14.44
C ARG A 69 4.32 25.85 14.49
N GLU A 70 3.59 26.31 13.50
CA GLU A 70 2.17 26.07 13.32
C GLU A 70 1.87 25.86 11.84
N ALA A 71 1.03 24.89 11.52
CA ALA A 71 0.59 24.66 10.16
C ALA A 71 -0.88 24.16 10.14
N VAL A 72 -1.50 24.21 8.98
CA VAL A 72 -2.84 23.66 8.77
C VAL A 72 -2.72 22.39 7.94
N LEU A 73 -3.09 21.25 8.53
CA LEU A 73 -3.22 19.99 7.84
C LEU A 73 -4.64 19.87 7.25
N GLN A 74 -4.71 19.79 5.93
CA GLN A 74 -5.94 19.44 5.24
C GLN A 74 -5.80 18.07 4.59
N VAL A 75 -6.63 17.12 5.00
CA VAL A 75 -6.67 15.76 4.44
C VAL A 75 -7.93 15.60 3.61
N ARG A 76 -7.76 15.04 2.42
CA ARG A 76 -8.84 14.62 1.51
C ARG A 76 -8.44 13.28 0.91
N SER A 77 -8.84 12.21 1.55
CA SER A 77 -8.58 10.84 1.11
C SER A 77 -9.87 10.05 0.98
N ASP A 78 -9.81 8.98 0.20
CA ASP A 78 -10.94 8.09 -0.04
C ASP A 78 -10.57 6.65 0.34
N ARG A 79 -11.49 5.72 0.16
CA ARG A 79 -11.29 4.28 0.41
C ARG A 79 -11.01 3.89 1.87
N HIS A 80 -11.41 4.71 2.84
CA HIS A 80 -11.34 4.36 4.26
C HIS A 80 -12.39 3.32 4.67
N LYS A 81 -13.62 3.46 4.19
CA LYS A 81 -14.75 2.59 4.52
C LYS A 81 -15.04 1.56 3.43
N ILE A 82 -15.01 2.01 2.17
CA ILE A 82 -15.28 1.16 1.01
C ILE A 82 -13.94 0.77 0.37
N ARG A 83 -13.52 -0.45 0.62
CA ARG A 83 -12.27 -0.98 0.06
C ARG A 83 -12.37 -1.15 -1.46
N PRO A 84 -11.24 -1.07 -2.19
CA PRO A 84 -11.21 -1.51 -3.58
C PRO A 84 -11.58 -2.99 -3.68
N TYR A 85 -12.63 -3.30 -4.40
CA TYR A 85 -13.12 -4.67 -4.55
C TYR A 85 -12.27 -5.47 -5.55
N GLY A 86 -12.26 -6.79 -5.40
CA GLY A 86 -11.71 -7.70 -6.38
C GLY A 86 -12.74 -8.09 -7.45
N LEU A 87 -12.27 -8.72 -8.52
CA LEU A 87 -13.09 -9.17 -9.65
C LEU A 87 -12.83 -10.65 -9.94
N TYR A 88 -13.86 -11.34 -10.42
CA TYR A 88 -13.77 -12.73 -10.87
C TYR A 88 -13.14 -13.71 -9.86
N GLY A 89 -13.48 -13.57 -8.58
CA GLY A 89 -12.94 -14.39 -7.49
C GLY A 89 -11.75 -13.76 -6.76
N GLY A 90 -11.19 -12.66 -7.27
CA GLY A 90 -10.14 -11.92 -6.57
C GLY A 90 -10.65 -11.21 -5.32
N TYR A 91 -9.77 -10.99 -4.35
CA TYR A 91 -10.10 -10.39 -3.07
C TYR A 91 -9.93 -8.87 -3.06
N PRO A 92 -10.62 -8.16 -2.17
CA PRO A 92 -10.46 -6.72 -2.05
C PRO A 92 -9.10 -6.34 -1.47
N GLY A 93 -8.56 -5.21 -1.91
CA GLY A 93 -7.42 -4.58 -1.26
C GLY A 93 -7.77 -4.05 0.13
N LYS A 94 -6.76 -3.73 0.93
CA LYS A 94 -6.95 -3.10 2.25
C LYS A 94 -7.37 -1.63 2.09
N ALA A 95 -8.09 -1.13 3.08
CA ALA A 95 -8.52 0.27 3.11
C ALA A 95 -7.34 1.24 3.26
N SER A 96 -7.50 2.49 2.82
CA SER A 96 -6.59 3.56 3.17
C SER A 96 -6.71 3.94 4.65
N ALA A 97 -5.65 4.49 5.22
CA ALA A 97 -5.62 4.94 6.60
C ALA A 97 -4.84 6.26 6.73
N ASN A 98 -5.28 7.08 7.67
CA ASN A 98 -4.59 8.29 8.09
C ASN A 98 -4.29 8.17 9.58
N THR A 99 -3.06 8.41 9.99
CA THR A 99 -2.66 8.31 11.39
C THR A 99 -1.81 9.51 11.76
N MET A 100 -2.09 10.11 12.91
CA MET A 100 -1.24 11.13 13.50
C MET A 100 -0.32 10.50 14.54
N ASN A 101 0.92 10.94 14.55
CA ASN A 101 1.98 10.51 15.45
C ASN A 101 2.10 8.98 15.56
N PRO A 102 2.36 8.28 14.43
CA PRO A 102 2.52 6.84 14.43
C PRO A 102 3.70 6.42 15.30
N GLY A 103 3.53 5.32 16.04
CA GLY A 103 4.54 4.81 17.00
C GLY A 103 4.50 5.44 18.39
N THR A 104 3.73 6.52 18.56
CA THR A 104 3.52 7.18 19.86
C THR A 104 2.04 7.26 20.21
N GLU A 105 1.36 8.34 19.82
CA GLU A 105 -0.09 8.53 20.04
C GLU A 105 -0.94 7.57 19.21
N ASN A 106 -0.51 7.27 17.98
CA ASN A 106 -1.23 6.42 17.00
C ASN A 106 -2.69 6.85 16.79
N ARG A 107 -2.96 8.14 16.75
CA ARG A 107 -4.32 8.69 16.63
C ARG A 107 -4.85 8.51 15.19
N PRO A 108 -5.92 7.72 14.99
CA PRO A 108 -6.54 7.61 13.67
C PRO A 108 -7.23 8.92 13.31
N LEU A 109 -7.12 9.31 12.05
CA LEU A 109 -7.75 10.51 11.51
C LEU A 109 -8.84 10.15 10.49
N GLU A 110 -9.83 11.02 10.39
CA GLU A 110 -10.89 10.93 9.39
C GLU A 110 -10.33 11.09 7.97
N SER A 111 -11.10 10.60 7.00
CA SER A 111 -10.74 10.69 5.57
C SER A 111 -10.75 12.11 5.03
N LYS A 112 -11.55 12.98 5.64
CA LYS A 112 -11.69 14.40 5.26
C LYS A 112 -11.72 15.24 6.51
N LEU A 113 -10.69 16.04 6.69
CA LEU A 113 -10.56 16.93 7.83
C LEU A 113 -9.68 18.14 7.49
N THR A 114 -9.81 19.16 8.31
CA THR A 114 -8.88 20.31 8.39
C THR A 114 -8.59 20.57 9.85
N MET A 115 -7.34 20.66 10.23
CA MET A 115 -6.93 20.89 11.62
C MET A 115 -5.60 21.63 11.70
N ASN A 116 -5.39 22.35 12.79
CA ASN A 116 -4.10 22.92 13.12
C ASN A 116 -3.18 21.80 13.66
N ILE A 117 -1.93 21.88 13.30
CA ILE A 117 -0.86 21.01 13.76
C ILE A 117 0.33 21.82 14.20
N GLU A 118 1.14 21.25 15.08
CA GLU A 118 2.29 21.90 15.70
C GLU A 118 3.60 21.30 15.17
N HIS A 119 4.70 21.97 15.45
CA HIS A 119 6.04 21.52 15.15
C HIS A 119 6.28 20.09 15.65
N GLY A 120 6.91 19.27 14.82
CA GLY A 120 7.23 17.89 15.14
C GLY A 120 6.09 16.89 14.95
N THR A 121 4.85 17.36 14.68
CA THR A 121 3.73 16.46 14.35
C THR A 121 4.08 15.60 13.16
N VAL A 122 3.78 14.30 13.26
CA VAL A 122 3.95 13.35 12.16
C VAL A 122 2.59 12.91 11.64
N PHE A 123 2.37 13.08 10.34
CA PHE A 123 1.19 12.58 9.64
C PHE A 123 1.58 11.39 8.76
N ARG A 124 0.97 10.24 8.99
CA ARG A 124 1.07 9.05 8.13
C ARG A 124 -0.14 8.94 7.25
N HIS A 125 0.09 8.78 5.95
CA HIS A 125 -0.92 8.40 4.99
C HIS A 125 -0.56 7.05 4.34
N GLU A 126 -1.44 6.07 4.50
CA GLU A 126 -1.37 4.79 3.82
C GLU A 126 -2.47 4.71 2.77
N LEU A 127 -2.08 4.49 1.52
CA LEU A 127 -3.02 4.31 0.43
C LEU A 127 -3.78 2.99 0.54
N ALA A 128 -4.94 2.93 -0.11
CA ALA A 128 -5.66 1.67 -0.30
C ALA A 128 -4.92 0.78 -1.32
N GLY A 129 -4.89 -0.52 -1.07
CA GLY A 129 -4.42 -1.51 -2.05
C GLY A 129 -5.40 -1.68 -3.21
N GLY A 130 -4.90 -2.01 -4.40
CA GLY A 130 -5.74 -2.41 -5.53
C GLY A 130 -6.44 -3.74 -5.26
N GLY A 131 -7.65 -3.97 -5.80
CA GLY A 131 -8.32 -5.27 -5.74
C GLY A 131 -7.67 -6.31 -6.66
N GLY A 132 -7.71 -7.59 -6.30
CA GLY A 132 -7.23 -8.71 -7.11
C GLY A 132 -8.18 -9.07 -8.25
N TRP A 133 -7.68 -9.81 -9.22
CA TRP A 133 -8.48 -10.39 -10.31
C TRP A 133 -8.24 -11.90 -10.40
N GLY A 134 -9.31 -12.69 -10.48
CA GLY A 134 -9.28 -14.15 -10.53
C GLY A 134 -8.96 -14.79 -9.19
N ASP A 135 -9.16 -16.10 -9.07
CA ASP A 135 -8.92 -16.85 -7.85
C ASP A 135 -7.43 -16.78 -7.47
N PRO A 136 -7.10 -16.36 -6.23
CA PRO A 136 -5.71 -16.30 -5.77
C PRO A 136 -5.02 -17.68 -5.75
N LEU A 137 -5.75 -18.78 -5.56
CA LEU A 137 -5.19 -20.13 -5.61
C LEU A 137 -4.74 -20.54 -7.03
N GLU A 138 -5.20 -19.84 -8.06
CA GLU A 138 -4.71 -20.01 -9.44
C GLU A 138 -3.45 -19.18 -9.76
N ARG A 139 -2.92 -18.43 -8.78
CA ARG A 139 -1.70 -17.65 -9.00
C ARG A 139 -0.50 -18.58 -9.10
N ASP A 140 0.33 -18.32 -10.12
CA ASP A 140 1.62 -19.00 -10.30
C ASP A 140 2.48 -18.87 -9.03
N PRO A 141 2.88 -19.99 -8.38
CA PRO A 141 3.68 -19.99 -7.16
C PRO A 141 5.01 -19.22 -7.30
N GLU A 142 5.64 -19.22 -8.47
CA GLU A 142 6.87 -18.48 -8.72
C GLU A 142 6.63 -16.95 -8.70
N LYS A 143 5.45 -16.49 -9.07
CA LYS A 143 5.06 -15.09 -8.92
C LYS A 143 4.82 -14.72 -7.47
N VAL A 144 4.26 -15.64 -6.67
CA VAL A 144 4.10 -15.43 -5.23
C VAL A 144 5.47 -15.36 -4.55
N LEU A 145 6.39 -16.26 -4.89
CA LEU A 145 7.79 -16.19 -4.42
C LEU A 145 8.46 -14.86 -4.78
N THR A 146 8.24 -14.40 -6.02
CA THR A 146 8.76 -13.10 -6.47
C THR A 146 8.16 -11.93 -5.66
N ASP A 147 6.87 -11.98 -5.36
CA ASP A 147 6.22 -10.97 -4.52
C ASP A 147 6.77 -10.99 -3.09
N VAL A 148 7.08 -12.17 -2.52
CA VAL A 148 7.70 -12.28 -1.20
C VAL A 148 9.12 -11.72 -1.21
N ARG A 149 9.92 -12.03 -2.23
CA ARG A 149 11.28 -11.46 -2.40
C ARG A 149 11.28 -9.93 -2.52
N ASN A 150 10.25 -9.38 -3.14
CA ASN A 150 10.07 -7.93 -3.32
C ASN A 150 9.35 -7.27 -2.14
N GLU A 151 9.12 -7.98 -1.04
CA GLU A 151 8.44 -7.48 0.17
C GLU A 151 7.04 -6.91 -0.09
N LEU A 152 6.36 -7.38 -1.14
CA LEU A 152 4.99 -7.00 -1.48
C LEU A 152 3.96 -7.90 -0.79
N VAL A 153 4.35 -9.14 -0.50
CA VAL A 153 3.57 -10.16 0.20
C VAL A 153 4.46 -10.79 1.27
N SER A 154 3.98 -10.94 2.47
CA SER A 154 4.69 -11.69 3.51
C SER A 154 4.61 -13.21 3.25
N ALA A 155 5.55 -13.99 3.78
CA ALA A 155 5.49 -15.46 3.70
C ALA A 155 4.21 -16.02 4.35
N ALA A 156 3.71 -15.36 5.41
CA ALA A 156 2.46 -15.73 6.06
C ALA A 156 1.25 -15.50 5.13
N SER A 157 1.19 -14.36 4.44
CA SER A 157 0.13 -14.07 3.46
C SER A 157 0.27 -14.91 2.19
N ALA A 158 1.50 -15.28 1.79
CA ALA A 158 1.72 -16.22 0.68
C ALA A 158 1.02 -17.56 0.95
N PHE A 159 1.11 -18.07 2.16
CA PHE A 159 0.37 -19.27 2.54
C PHE A 159 -1.13 -19.00 2.71
N ALA A 160 -1.51 -18.01 3.49
CA ALA A 160 -2.92 -17.79 3.85
C ALA A 160 -3.81 -17.40 2.67
N ASP A 161 -3.28 -16.63 1.73
CA ASP A 161 -4.05 -16.07 0.61
C ASP A 161 -3.89 -16.86 -0.70
N TYR A 162 -2.75 -17.54 -0.88
CA TYR A 162 -2.40 -18.20 -2.15
C TYR A 162 -2.10 -19.70 -2.01
N GLY A 163 -2.09 -20.25 -0.78
CA GLY A 163 -1.73 -21.63 -0.53
C GLY A 163 -0.24 -21.97 -0.78
N VAL A 164 0.62 -20.96 -0.92
CA VAL A 164 2.02 -21.14 -1.31
C VAL A 164 2.95 -21.04 -0.10
N VAL A 165 3.68 -22.13 0.18
CA VAL A 165 4.71 -22.14 1.21
C VAL A 165 6.06 -21.71 0.61
N VAL A 166 6.63 -20.66 1.16
CA VAL A 166 7.90 -20.08 0.72
C VAL A 166 8.99 -20.33 1.75
N ASP A 167 10.05 -21.03 1.36
CA ASP A 167 11.31 -21.07 2.11
C ASP A 167 12.07 -19.76 1.90
N THR A 168 12.07 -18.91 2.92
CA THR A 168 12.78 -17.62 2.88
C THR A 168 14.29 -17.72 3.07
N ALA A 169 14.81 -18.88 3.51
CA ALA A 169 16.26 -19.11 3.63
C ALA A 169 16.86 -19.51 2.27
N GLY A 170 16.21 -20.44 1.59
CA GLY A 170 16.60 -20.90 0.26
C GLY A 170 15.99 -20.09 -0.90
N TRP A 171 15.03 -19.23 -0.62
CA TRP A 171 14.24 -18.48 -1.62
C TRP A 171 13.63 -19.40 -2.70
N SER A 172 12.91 -20.41 -2.25
CA SER A 172 12.24 -21.37 -3.12
C SER A 172 10.81 -21.64 -2.65
N VAL A 173 9.99 -22.15 -3.56
CA VAL A 173 8.66 -22.66 -3.23
C VAL A 173 8.82 -24.09 -2.69
N ASP A 174 8.25 -24.37 -1.53
CA ASP A 174 8.11 -25.75 -1.05
C ASP A 174 6.94 -26.43 -1.76
N GLY A 175 7.22 -27.15 -2.83
CA GLY A 175 6.20 -27.78 -3.65
C GLY A 175 5.47 -28.96 -2.95
N ALA A 176 6.03 -29.50 -1.86
CA ALA A 176 5.38 -30.57 -1.10
C ALA A 176 4.36 -30.02 -0.09
N ALA A 177 4.56 -28.79 0.38
CA ALA A 177 3.69 -28.10 1.34
C ALA A 177 2.75 -27.07 0.68
N THR A 178 2.93 -26.80 -0.60
CA THR A 178 2.06 -25.89 -1.39
C THR A 178 0.83 -26.67 -1.86
N GLU A 179 -0.37 -26.16 -1.62
CA GLU A 179 -1.66 -26.74 -2.00
C GLU A 179 -2.12 -26.29 -3.39
#